data_8d17a1d35fd4c6e1f42d44a7f54011c4
#
_entry.id   8d17a1d35fd4c6e1f42d44a7f54011c4
#
_cell.length_a   1.000
_cell.length_b   1.000
_cell.length_c   1.000
_cell.angle_alpha   90.00
_cell.angle_beta   90.00
_cell.angle_gamma   90.00
#
_symmetry.space_group_name_H-M   'P 1'
#
loop_
_entity.id
_entity.type
_entity.pdbx_description
1 polymer ?
#
loop_
_entity_poly.entity_id
_entity_poly.type
_entity_poly.pdbx_seq_one_letter_code
_entity_poly.pdbx_strand_id
1 'polypeptide(L)'
;MKKLSMYLSLIAAPVFTVLPVFAAEGGDSAMAAIEAMKTSMQVGIDTVWVLFAAFLVFFMNLGFAMVESGLCRAKNTVNILAKNFIVFAIASLSYWIIGWGLMYGNGNPFVGFEGLLFAGGADNSPATGEAYKGAYSALSWTGVPMWAKFF
;
A
#
# COMPACT_ATOMS: atom_id res chain seq x y z
N MET A 1 27.76 49.89 -40.53
CA MET A 1 26.58 48.98 -40.46
C MET A 1 26.97 47.51 -40.20
N LYS A 2 27.99 46.94 -40.86
CA LYS A 2 28.42 45.53 -40.63
C LYS A 2 28.88 45.19 -39.21
N LYS A 3 29.56 46.11 -38.49
CA LYS A 3 30.01 45.87 -37.12
C LYS A 3 28.87 45.84 -36.11
N LEU A 4 27.80 46.62 -36.28
CA LEU A 4 26.64 46.63 -35.39
C LEU A 4 25.84 45.32 -35.49
N SER A 5 25.69 44.76 -36.69
CA SER A 5 25.05 43.49 -36.96
C SER A 5 25.82 42.32 -36.30
N MET A 6 27.16 42.38 -36.29
CA MET A 6 28.01 41.36 -35.67
C MET A 6 27.89 41.35 -34.14
N TYR A 7 27.81 42.55 -33.52
CA TYR A 7 27.59 42.63 -32.05
C TYR A 7 26.17 42.21 -31.66
N LEU A 8 25.17 42.48 -32.48
CA LEU A 8 23.79 42.06 -32.23
C LEU A 8 23.64 40.54 -32.30
N SER A 9 24.35 39.87 -33.22
CA SER A 9 24.34 38.39 -33.32
C SER A 9 25.14 37.74 -32.17
N LEU A 10 26.16 38.39 -31.66
CA LEU A 10 26.96 37.86 -30.53
C LEU A 10 26.19 37.91 -29.18
N ILE A 11 25.29 38.88 -29.04
CA ILE A 11 24.46 39.02 -27.82
C ILE A 11 23.18 38.16 -27.90
N ALA A 12 22.61 38.03 -29.10
CA ALA A 12 21.37 37.26 -29.30
C ALA A 12 21.59 35.73 -29.23
N ALA A 13 22.74 35.22 -29.65
CA ALA A 13 23.06 33.82 -29.64
C ALA A 13 23.03 33.14 -28.26
N PRO A 14 23.65 33.68 -27.20
CA PRO A 14 23.62 33.04 -25.87
C PRO A 14 22.22 33.10 -25.23
N VAL A 15 21.44 34.16 -25.50
CA VAL A 15 20.08 34.28 -24.92
C VAL A 15 19.12 33.24 -25.52
N PHE A 16 19.25 32.94 -26.79
CA PHE A 16 18.37 31.97 -27.47
C PHE A 16 18.73 30.52 -27.13
N THR A 17 19.98 30.22 -26.77
CA THR A 17 20.40 28.86 -26.35
C THR A 17 20.12 28.58 -24.89
N VAL A 18 20.07 29.61 -24.01
CA VAL A 18 19.81 29.44 -22.57
C VAL A 18 18.32 29.29 -22.27
N LEU A 19 17.44 29.97 -22.99
CA LEU A 19 16.00 29.91 -22.79
C LEU A 19 15.42 28.48 -22.88
N PRO A 20 15.75 27.66 -23.89
CA PRO A 20 15.24 26.29 -23.95
C PRO A 20 15.81 25.38 -22.87
N VAL A 21 17.03 25.63 -22.36
CA VAL A 21 17.64 24.87 -21.27
C VAL A 21 16.86 25.09 -19.97
N PHE A 22 16.57 26.34 -19.62
CA PHE A 22 15.75 26.65 -18.43
C PHE A 22 14.32 26.13 -18.55
N ALA A 23 13.73 26.13 -19.74
CA ALA A 23 12.40 25.58 -19.96
C ALA A 23 12.39 24.04 -19.86
N ALA A 24 13.45 23.36 -20.32
CA ALA A 24 13.59 21.91 -20.23
C ALA A 24 13.81 21.45 -18.76
N GLU A 25 14.71 22.12 -18.00
CA GLU A 25 14.93 21.79 -16.59
C GLU A 25 13.67 22.04 -15.73
N GLY A 26 12.95 23.11 -15.98
CA GLY A 26 11.68 23.38 -15.32
C GLY A 26 10.58 22.39 -15.69
N GLY A 27 10.56 21.91 -16.92
CA GLY A 27 9.63 20.89 -17.41
C GLY A 27 9.89 19.53 -16.77
N ASP A 28 11.11 19.09 -16.73
CA ASP A 28 11.48 17.77 -16.15
C ASP A 28 11.23 17.73 -14.65
N SER A 29 11.53 18.80 -13.91
CA SER A 29 11.25 18.89 -12.48
C SER A 29 9.74 18.92 -12.19
N ALA A 30 8.95 19.62 -13.00
CA ALA A 30 7.49 19.65 -12.89
C ALA A 30 6.87 18.29 -13.23
N MET A 31 7.35 17.60 -14.25
CA MET A 31 6.90 16.24 -14.59
C MET A 31 7.23 15.25 -13.49
N ALA A 32 8.43 15.29 -12.93
CA ALA A 32 8.80 14.45 -11.78
C ALA A 32 7.93 14.71 -10.55
N ALA A 33 7.57 15.96 -10.26
CA ALA A 33 6.67 16.32 -9.18
C ALA A 33 5.23 15.80 -9.42
N ILE A 34 4.73 15.86 -10.65
CA ILE A 34 3.42 15.32 -11.04
C ILE A 34 3.40 13.80 -10.91
N GLU A 35 4.44 13.11 -11.35
CA GLU A 35 4.58 11.66 -11.22
C GLU A 35 4.62 11.23 -9.75
N ALA A 36 5.37 11.92 -8.90
CA ALA A 36 5.43 11.66 -7.46
C ALA A 36 4.05 11.87 -6.80
N MET A 37 3.34 12.93 -7.17
CA MET A 37 2.00 13.20 -6.65
C MET A 37 0.99 12.15 -7.12
N LYS A 38 1.04 11.74 -8.38
CA LYS A 38 0.21 10.66 -8.93
C LYS A 38 0.43 9.34 -8.18
N THR A 39 1.69 8.96 -7.96
CA THR A 39 2.03 7.75 -7.20
C THR A 39 1.52 7.81 -5.77
N SER A 40 1.70 8.94 -5.08
CA SER A 40 1.20 9.15 -3.72
C SER A 40 -0.33 9.07 -3.64
N MET A 41 -1.04 9.68 -4.58
CA MET A 41 -2.51 9.57 -4.67
C MET A 41 -2.96 8.13 -4.92
N GLN A 42 -2.30 7.41 -5.81
CA GLN A 42 -2.62 6.02 -6.10
C GLN A 42 -2.47 5.14 -4.87
N VAL A 43 -1.35 5.24 -4.14
CA VAL A 43 -1.14 4.52 -2.87
C VAL A 43 -2.21 4.88 -1.85
N GLY A 44 -2.63 6.15 -1.77
CA GLY A 44 -3.70 6.58 -0.88
C GLY A 44 -5.05 5.95 -1.22
N ILE A 45 -5.44 5.95 -2.49
CA ILE A 45 -6.70 5.36 -2.97
C ILE A 45 -6.71 3.84 -2.74
N ASP A 46 -5.62 3.15 -3.10
CA ASP A 46 -5.47 1.71 -2.90
C ASP A 46 -5.54 1.34 -1.41
N THR A 47 -4.94 2.16 -0.54
CA THR A 47 -5.01 1.96 0.91
C THR A 47 -6.44 2.09 1.43
N VAL A 48 -7.18 3.11 1.00
CA VAL A 48 -8.59 3.29 1.39
C VAL A 48 -9.44 2.12 0.89
N TRP A 49 -9.20 1.66 -0.33
CA TRP A 49 -9.90 0.50 -0.90
C TRP A 49 -9.68 -0.77 -0.08
N VAL A 50 -8.43 -1.07 0.26
CA VAL A 50 -8.07 -2.25 1.08
C VAL A 50 -8.72 -2.18 2.45
N LEU A 51 -8.65 -1.03 3.14
CA LEU A 51 -9.29 -0.85 4.44
C LEU A 51 -10.81 -0.98 4.37
N PHE A 52 -11.43 -0.41 3.35
CA PHE A 52 -12.87 -0.53 3.16
C PHE A 52 -13.30 -1.98 2.92
N ALA A 53 -12.55 -2.72 2.10
CA ALA A 53 -12.78 -4.15 1.88
C ALA A 53 -12.63 -4.95 3.19
N ALA A 54 -11.62 -4.65 4.00
CA ALA A 54 -11.42 -5.28 5.30
C ALA A 54 -12.60 -5.01 6.25
N PHE A 55 -13.11 -3.77 6.31
CA PHE A 55 -14.33 -3.46 7.07
C PHE A 55 -15.53 -4.28 6.63
N LEU A 56 -15.72 -4.48 5.34
CA LEU A 56 -16.83 -5.32 4.84
C LEU A 56 -16.70 -6.78 5.32
N VAL A 57 -15.47 -7.30 5.41
CA VAL A 57 -15.23 -8.64 5.98
C VAL A 57 -15.59 -8.70 7.47
N PHE A 58 -15.29 -7.66 8.23
CA PHE A 58 -15.76 -7.56 9.62
C PHE A 58 -17.28 -7.58 9.73
N PHE A 59 -17.99 -6.86 8.87
CA PHE A 59 -19.46 -6.90 8.82
C PHE A 59 -20.02 -8.28 8.49
N MET A 60 -19.30 -9.10 7.72
CA MET A 60 -19.68 -10.47 7.47
C MET A 60 -19.81 -11.28 8.77
N ASN A 61 -18.86 -11.13 9.71
CA ASN A 61 -18.93 -11.80 11.00
C ASN A 61 -20.16 -11.39 11.82
N LEU A 62 -20.55 -10.11 11.76
CA LEU A 62 -21.80 -9.63 12.36
C LEU A 62 -23.03 -10.32 11.75
N GLY A 63 -23.07 -10.46 10.42
CA GLY A 63 -24.14 -11.18 9.72
C GLY A 63 -24.24 -12.64 10.14
N PHE A 64 -23.10 -13.33 10.30
CA PHE A 64 -23.03 -14.68 10.82
C PHE A 64 -23.61 -14.80 12.23
N ALA A 65 -23.22 -13.91 13.13
CA ALA A 65 -23.73 -13.87 14.49
C ALA A 65 -25.25 -13.66 14.54
N MET A 66 -25.80 -12.82 13.66
CA MET A 66 -27.25 -12.59 13.55
C MET A 66 -27.99 -13.84 13.05
N VAL A 67 -27.49 -14.53 12.03
CA VAL A 67 -28.11 -15.75 11.51
C VAL A 67 -28.09 -16.86 12.55
N GLU A 68 -26.93 -17.12 13.18
CA GLU A 68 -26.81 -18.15 14.21
C GLU A 68 -27.72 -17.86 15.42
N SER A 69 -27.79 -16.61 15.86
CA SER A 69 -28.64 -16.20 16.97
C SER A 69 -30.14 -16.31 16.65
N GLY A 70 -30.52 -16.03 15.40
CA GLY A 70 -31.90 -16.15 14.92
C GLY A 70 -32.43 -17.60 14.80
N LEU A 71 -31.51 -18.53 14.52
CA LEU A 71 -31.86 -19.97 14.35
C LEU A 71 -31.78 -20.75 15.66
N CYS A 72 -31.29 -20.17 16.74
CA CYS A 72 -31.17 -20.85 18.02
C CYS A 72 -32.38 -20.58 18.94
N ARG A 73 -32.50 -21.40 19.99
CA ARG A 73 -33.50 -21.15 21.07
C ARG A 73 -33.13 -19.90 21.83
N ALA A 74 -34.10 -19.04 22.17
CA ALA A 74 -33.92 -17.79 22.87
C ALA A 74 -32.98 -17.84 24.10
N LYS A 75 -33.06 -18.91 24.90
CA LYS A 75 -32.21 -19.12 26.07
C LYS A 75 -30.73 -19.36 25.74
N ASN A 76 -30.40 -19.72 24.53
CA ASN A 76 -29.03 -20.01 24.08
C ASN A 76 -28.41 -18.85 23.27
N THR A 77 -29.15 -17.82 22.92
CA THR A 77 -28.72 -16.71 22.08
C THR A 77 -27.46 -16.02 22.64
N VAL A 78 -27.42 -15.78 23.96
CA VAL A 78 -26.26 -15.15 24.62
C VAL A 78 -24.99 -16.00 24.48
N ASN A 79 -25.11 -17.34 24.66
CA ASN A 79 -23.97 -18.25 24.50
C ASN A 79 -23.43 -18.27 23.09
N ILE A 80 -24.31 -18.22 22.09
CA ILE A 80 -23.92 -18.22 20.68
C ILE A 80 -23.22 -16.91 20.30
N LEU A 81 -23.76 -15.76 20.73
CA LEU A 81 -23.14 -14.47 20.49
C LEU A 81 -21.77 -14.37 21.19
N ALA A 82 -21.66 -14.82 22.45
CA ALA A 82 -20.41 -14.85 23.17
C ALA A 82 -19.37 -15.75 22.48
N LYS A 83 -19.78 -16.95 22.05
CA LYS A 83 -18.91 -17.86 21.27
C LYS A 83 -18.38 -17.20 20.00
N ASN A 84 -19.26 -16.60 19.21
CA ASN A 84 -18.84 -15.94 17.97
C ASN A 84 -17.86 -14.81 18.21
N PHE A 85 -18.06 -13.99 19.22
CA PHE A 85 -17.13 -12.93 19.59
C PHE A 85 -15.77 -13.47 20.05
N ILE A 86 -15.76 -14.48 20.90
CA ILE A 86 -14.51 -15.09 21.40
C ILE A 86 -13.74 -15.77 20.26
N VAL A 87 -14.41 -16.55 19.43
CA VAL A 87 -13.79 -17.23 18.28
C VAL A 87 -13.19 -16.22 17.32
N PHE A 88 -13.93 -15.16 17.00
CA PHE A 88 -13.42 -14.10 16.14
C PHE A 88 -12.17 -13.43 16.71
N ALA A 89 -12.18 -13.06 18.00
CA ALA A 89 -11.05 -12.41 18.65
C ALA A 89 -9.80 -13.32 18.70
N ILE A 90 -9.97 -14.59 19.09
CA ILE A 90 -8.84 -15.54 19.19
C ILE A 90 -8.32 -15.88 17.78
N ALA A 91 -9.19 -16.11 16.81
CA ALA A 91 -8.78 -16.40 15.44
C ALA A 91 -8.00 -15.23 14.82
N SER A 92 -8.48 -14.00 14.98
CA SER A 92 -7.80 -12.81 14.50
C SER A 92 -6.42 -12.63 15.15
N LEU A 93 -6.32 -12.78 16.46
CA LEU A 93 -5.03 -12.70 17.15
C LEU A 93 -4.06 -13.81 16.73
N SER A 94 -4.54 -15.05 16.59
CA SER A 94 -3.70 -16.18 16.18
C SER A 94 -3.20 -16.01 14.75
N TYR A 95 -4.07 -15.55 13.86
CA TYR A 95 -3.69 -15.25 12.48
C TYR A 95 -2.68 -14.08 12.44
N TRP A 96 -2.92 -13.04 13.19
CA TRP A 96 -2.06 -11.87 13.26
C TRP A 96 -0.64 -12.22 13.75
N ILE A 97 -0.52 -13.08 14.78
CA ILE A 97 0.77 -13.47 15.36
C ILE A 97 1.53 -14.47 14.47
N ILE A 98 0.86 -15.50 13.99
CA ILE A 98 1.52 -16.63 13.30
C ILE A 98 1.06 -16.76 11.85
N GLY A 99 -0.24 -16.69 11.60
CA GLY A 99 -0.84 -16.99 10.31
C GLY A 99 -0.37 -16.06 9.20
N TRP A 100 -0.17 -14.80 9.50
CA TRP A 100 0.33 -13.81 8.54
C TRP A 100 1.71 -14.19 7.99
N GLY A 101 2.68 -14.50 8.87
CA GLY A 101 4.02 -14.92 8.46
C GLY A 101 4.02 -16.23 7.70
N LEU A 102 3.18 -17.19 8.09
CA LEU A 102 3.03 -18.47 7.38
C LEU A 102 2.44 -18.29 5.97
N MET A 103 1.51 -17.35 5.80
CA MET A 103 0.80 -17.16 4.53
C MET A 103 1.58 -16.29 3.54
N TYR A 104 2.18 -15.21 4.00
CA TYR A 104 2.80 -14.18 3.13
C TYR A 104 4.31 -14.06 3.30
N GLY A 105 4.89 -14.64 4.35
CA GLY A 105 6.33 -14.60 4.59
C GLY A 105 7.14 -15.28 3.49
N ASN A 106 8.38 -14.83 3.31
CA ASN A 106 9.30 -15.49 2.41
C ASN A 106 9.68 -16.88 2.98
N GLY A 107 9.78 -17.87 2.13
CA GLY A 107 10.09 -19.24 2.54
C GLY A 107 10.02 -20.22 1.39
N ASN A 108 9.44 -21.39 1.62
CA ASN A 108 9.24 -22.42 0.61
C ASN A 108 7.99 -22.11 -0.23
N PRO A 109 7.79 -22.78 -1.41
CA PRO A 109 6.59 -22.59 -2.25
C PRO A 109 5.27 -22.88 -1.55
N PHE A 110 5.26 -23.53 -0.38
CA PHE A 110 4.06 -23.92 0.35
C PHE A 110 3.86 -23.14 1.65
N VAL A 111 4.92 -22.67 2.30
CA VAL A 111 4.86 -22.05 3.64
C VAL A 111 5.93 -20.99 3.77
N GLY A 112 5.58 -19.82 4.29
CA GLY A 112 6.51 -18.77 4.68
C GLY A 112 7.10 -19.03 6.09
N PHE A 113 8.35 -18.67 6.29
CA PHE A 113 9.04 -18.76 7.58
C PHE A 113 9.57 -17.39 8.05
N GLU A 114 9.70 -16.43 7.15
CA GLU A 114 10.09 -15.07 7.49
C GLU A 114 8.89 -14.24 7.94
N GLY A 115 9.13 -13.34 8.87
CA GLY A 115 8.09 -12.44 9.37
C GLY A 115 7.09 -13.09 10.34
N LEU A 116 7.38 -14.29 10.88
CA LEU A 116 6.66 -14.86 12.00
C LEU A 116 6.81 -13.97 13.25
N LEU A 117 5.75 -13.80 14.00
CA LEU A 117 5.71 -12.95 15.20
C LEU A 117 6.08 -11.48 14.93
N PHE A 118 5.87 -11.00 13.71
CA PHE A 118 6.26 -9.65 13.26
C PHE A 118 7.77 -9.37 13.35
N ALA A 119 8.59 -10.41 13.46
CA ALA A 119 10.05 -10.32 13.55
C ALA A 119 10.73 -10.20 12.18
N GLY A 120 10.09 -9.59 11.21
CA GLY A 120 10.67 -9.30 9.91
C GLY A 120 11.66 -8.13 9.95
N GLY A 121 12.59 -8.07 8.99
CA GLY A 121 13.46 -6.92 8.78
C GLY A 121 12.70 -5.65 8.39
N ALA A 122 13.42 -4.56 8.13
CA ALA A 122 12.83 -3.31 7.66
C ALA A 122 11.98 -3.54 6.41
N ASP A 123 10.76 -3.06 6.45
CA ASP A 123 9.78 -3.22 5.36
C ASP A 123 9.59 -1.89 4.63
N ASN A 124 9.71 -1.92 3.31
CA ASN A 124 9.46 -0.81 2.42
C ASN A 124 8.15 -1.00 1.64
N SER A 125 7.07 -1.29 2.34
CA SER A 125 5.75 -1.65 1.78
C SER A 125 5.24 -0.79 0.62
N PRO A 126 5.48 0.54 0.55
CA PRO A 126 5.10 1.34 -0.60
C PRO A 126 5.86 1.00 -1.89
N ALA A 127 7.01 0.31 -1.80
CA ALA A 127 7.72 -0.17 -2.97
C ALA A 127 7.03 -1.40 -3.57
N THR A 128 7.10 -1.55 -4.88
CA THR A 128 6.52 -2.66 -5.63
C THR A 128 7.55 -3.36 -6.50
N GLY A 129 7.28 -4.62 -6.89
CA GLY A 129 8.15 -5.41 -7.75
C GLY A 129 9.53 -5.59 -7.17
N GLU A 130 10.58 -5.42 -7.98
CA GLU A 130 11.99 -5.61 -7.58
C GLU A 130 12.49 -4.59 -6.55
N ALA A 131 11.83 -3.45 -6.44
CA ALA A 131 12.15 -2.43 -5.44
C ALA A 131 11.74 -2.84 -4.03
N TYR A 132 10.85 -3.83 -3.87
CA TYR A 132 10.41 -4.34 -2.59
C TYR A 132 11.50 -5.24 -1.97
N LYS A 133 11.88 -4.96 -0.72
CA LYS A 133 12.92 -5.70 0.04
C LYS A 133 12.44 -6.18 1.41
N GLY A 134 11.13 -6.22 1.63
CA GLY A 134 10.54 -6.68 2.89
C GLY A 134 10.47 -8.20 3.01
N ALA A 135 10.02 -8.67 4.18
CA ALA A 135 9.85 -10.10 4.49
C ALA A 135 8.62 -10.75 3.79
N TYR A 136 7.80 -9.95 3.11
CA TYR A 136 6.52 -10.40 2.53
C TYR A 136 6.49 -10.16 1.02
N SER A 137 7.38 -10.82 0.29
CA SER A 137 7.52 -10.65 -1.17
C SER A 137 6.23 -10.95 -1.94
N ALA A 138 5.38 -11.83 -1.42
CA ALA A 138 4.07 -12.13 -2.00
C ALA A 138 3.14 -10.91 -2.06
N LEU A 139 3.42 -9.85 -1.30
CA LEU A 139 2.66 -8.59 -1.30
C LEU A 139 3.34 -7.45 -2.06
N SER A 140 4.44 -7.73 -2.78
CA SER A 140 5.20 -6.73 -3.54
C SER A 140 4.47 -6.16 -4.76
N TRP A 141 3.34 -6.73 -5.14
CA TRP A 141 2.51 -6.26 -6.26
C TRP A 141 1.70 -4.99 -5.93
N THR A 142 1.61 -4.60 -4.67
CA THR A 142 0.83 -3.45 -4.23
C THR A 142 1.66 -2.49 -3.39
N GLY A 143 1.56 -1.19 -3.67
CA GLY A 143 2.20 -0.11 -2.91
C GLY A 143 1.50 0.27 -1.60
N VAL A 144 0.48 -0.49 -1.18
CA VAL A 144 -0.24 -0.24 0.08
C VAL A 144 0.69 -0.42 1.28
N PRO A 145 0.67 0.48 2.28
CA PRO A 145 1.50 0.36 3.48
C PRO A 145 1.24 -0.94 4.26
N MET A 146 2.28 -1.49 4.89
CA MET A 146 2.19 -2.75 5.62
C MET A 146 1.11 -2.76 6.71
N TRP A 147 0.95 -1.68 7.46
CA TRP A 147 -0.07 -1.57 8.49
C TRP A 147 -1.50 -1.72 7.95
N ALA A 148 -1.77 -1.27 6.72
CA ALA A 148 -3.07 -1.45 6.09
C ALA A 148 -3.26 -2.87 5.53
N LYS A 149 -2.19 -3.54 5.11
CA LYS A 149 -2.22 -4.94 4.69
C LYS A 149 -2.46 -5.89 5.88
N PHE A 150 -1.95 -5.50 7.05
CA PHE A 150 -2.12 -6.26 8.30
C PHE A 150 -3.53 -6.19 8.86
N PHE A 151 -4.21 -5.10 8.63
CA PHE A 151 -5.57 -4.88 9.11
C PHE A 151 -6.56 -5.78 8.40
#